data_672dec360cf16c9ee8902ffb69aa5e68
#
_entry.id   672dec360cf16c9ee8902ffb69aa5e68
#
_cell.length_a   1.000
_cell.length_b   1.000
_cell.length_c   1.000
_cell.angle_alpha   90.00
_cell.angle_beta   90.00
_cell.angle_gamma   90.00
#
_symmetry.space_group_name_H-M   'P 1'
#
loop_
_entity.id
_entity.type
_entity.pdbx_description
1 polymer ?
#
loop_
_entity_poly.entity_id
_entity_poly.type
_entity_poly.pdbx_seq_one_letter_code
_entity_poly.pdbx_strand_id
1 'polypeptide(L)'
;MSRNQEYVNQYAEYAMEQMRRYGIPASVTLAQGICESSNGRSELSQKGNNHFGIKATNSWIKEGGQYLVYTDDKPDEKFCKYENVGESYEHHSKFLVENKRYANLFQLSPDDYKGWTKGLQSAGYASSKAYASTLNNIIESNNLQKYDQMVMQEMKVTGKKFGVEQSERTSNIKSESNYSFPVKRSEFMLVTSPFGNRRDPLDQSRQQVHKGIDIQTKHEAVLATEDNGKVIKANSNANSDGGKSVTVEYSRNDGSKYQCTYMHLDSITVKEGDVVKA
;
A
#
# COMPACT_ATOMS: atom_id res chain seq x y z
N MET A 1 17.40 -7.00 -11.05
CA MET A 1 15.95 -7.04 -10.75
C MET A 1 15.20 -6.58 -11.99
N SER A 2 14.07 -7.20 -12.36
CA SER A 2 13.29 -6.71 -13.50
C SER A 2 12.54 -5.42 -13.14
N ARG A 3 12.19 -4.61 -14.16
CA ARG A 3 11.40 -3.37 -13.94
C ARG A 3 10.06 -3.65 -13.24
N ASN A 4 9.41 -4.76 -13.59
CA ASN A 4 8.17 -5.18 -12.93
C ASN A 4 8.42 -5.45 -11.44
N GLN A 5 9.52 -6.14 -11.10
CA GLN A 5 9.84 -6.45 -9.71
C GLN A 5 10.18 -5.19 -8.91
N GLU A 6 10.85 -4.20 -9.52
CA GLU A 6 11.09 -2.89 -8.90
C GLU A 6 9.77 -2.19 -8.56
N TYR A 7 8.86 -2.15 -9.54
CA TYR A 7 7.53 -1.58 -9.34
C TYR A 7 6.75 -2.29 -8.22
N VAL A 8 6.71 -3.61 -8.26
CA VAL A 8 6.01 -4.43 -7.27
C VAL A 8 6.58 -4.21 -5.86
N ASN A 9 7.89 -4.21 -5.70
CA ASN A 9 8.52 -3.97 -4.40
C ASN A 9 8.15 -2.60 -3.81
N GLN A 10 7.94 -1.61 -4.66
CA GLN A 10 7.61 -0.25 -4.24
C GLN A 10 6.13 -0.07 -3.92
N TYR A 11 5.23 -0.78 -4.63
CA TYR A 11 3.80 -0.46 -4.61
C TYR A 11 2.89 -1.61 -4.16
N ALA A 12 3.44 -2.79 -3.83
CA ALA A 12 2.62 -3.94 -3.43
C ALA A 12 1.71 -3.64 -2.22
N GLU A 13 2.21 -2.91 -1.23
CA GLU A 13 1.42 -2.60 -0.04
C GLU A 13 0.24 -1.69 -0.35
N TYR A 14 0.38 -0.72 -1.26
CA TYR A 14 -0.77 0.07 -1.72
C TYR A 14 -1.85 -0.82 -2.34
N ALA A 15 -1.45 -1.77 -3.19
CA ALA A 15 -2.40 -2.68 -3.83
C ALA A 15 -3.08 -3.62 -2.82
N MET A 16 -2.33 -4.16 -1.85
CA MET A 16 -2.87 -4.99 -0.78
C MET A 16 -3.85 -4.21 0.11
N GLU A 17 -3.55 -2.95 0.41
CA GLU A 17 -4.46 -2.08 1.16
C GLU A 17 -5.76 -1.84 0.39
N GLN A 18 -5.69 -1.63 -0.92
CA GLN A 18 -6.90 -1.50 -1.76
C GLN A 18 -7.71 -2.80 -1.78
N MET A 19 -7.05 -3.95 -1.78
CA MET A 19 -7.74 -5.24 -1.68
C MET A 19 -8.45 -5.39 -0.33
N ARG A 20 -7.80 -5.06 0.79
CA ARG A 20 -8.43 -5.08 2.13
C ARG A 20 -9.69 -4.22 2.19
N ARG A 21 -9.61 -3.02 1.63
CA ARG A 21 -10.67 -2.00 1.71
C ARG A 21 -11.80 -2.21 0.73
N TYR A 22 -11.51 -2.67 -0.47
CA TYR A 22 -12.47 -2.69 -1.58
C TYR A 22 -12.72 -4.09 -2.16
N GLY A 23 -11.90 -5.08 -1.80
CA GLY A 23 -12.02 -6.43 -2.35
C GLY A 23 -11.52 -6.55 -3.80
N ILE A 24 -10.78 -5.57 -4.31
CA ILE A 24 -10.15 -5.61 -5.63
C ILE A 24 -8.86 -6.41 -5.51
N PRO A 25 -8.61 -7.47 -6.31
CA PRO A 25 -7.38 -8.25 -6.20
C PRO A 25 -6.12 -7.37 -6.28
N ALA A 26 -5.21 -7.52 -5.31
CA ALA A 26 -3.95 -6.79 -5.29
C ALA A 26 -3.11 -7.08 -6.54
N SER A 27 -3.14 -8.33 -7.02
CA SER A 27 -2.47 -8.76 -8.26
C SER A 27 -2.97 -7.99 -9.48
N VAL A 28 -4.28 -7.78 -9.59
CA VAL A 28 -4.91 -7.03 -10.69
C VAL A 28 -4.53 -5.55 -10.63
N THR A 29 -4.62 -4.95 -9.44
CA THR A 29 -4.23 -3.55 -9.23
C THR A 29 -2.76 -3.31 -9.58
N LEU A 30 -1.85 -4.21 -9.15
CA LEU A 30 -0.43 -4.14 -9.51
C LEU A 30 -0.20 -4.29 -11.02
N ALA A 31 -0.86 -5.25 -11.66
CA ALA A 31 -0.70 -5.47 -13.10
C ALA A 31 -1.20 -4.27 -13.90
N GLN A 32 -2.32 -3.66 -13.50
CA GLN A 32 -2.81 -2.42 -14.11
C GLN A 32 -1.79 -1.29 -13.90
N GLY A 33 -1.30 -1.07 -12.69
CA GLY A 33 -0.31 -0.04 -12.41
C GLY A 33 0.98 -0.22 -13.24
N ILE A 34 1.47 -1.44 -13.40
CA ILE A 34 2.62 -1.78 -14.26
C ILE A 34 2.32 -1.40 -15.72
N CYS A 35 1.16 -1.81 -16.23
CA CYS A 35 0.76 -1.61 -17.61
C CYS A 35 0.53 -0.13 -17.94
N GLU A 36 -0.30 0.55 -17.14
CA GLU A 36 -0.78 1.91 -17.41
C GLU A 36 0.31 2.98 -17.15
N SER A 37 1.23 2.73 -16.21
CA SER A 37 2.28 3.69 -15.85
C SER A 37 3.65 3.42 -16.47
N SER A 38 3.78 2.38 -17.33
CA SER A 38 5.09 1.90 -17.78
C SER A 38 6.05 1.63 -16.62
N ASN A 39 5.59 0.88 -15.62
CA ASN A 39 6.31 0.61 -14.37
C ASN A 39 6.62 1.88 -13.54
N GLY A 40 5.70 2.84 -13.47
CA GLY A 40 5.89 4.11 -12.78
C GLY A 40 6.86 5.07 -13.48
N ARG A 41 7.16 4.83 -14.76
CA ARG A 41 8.14 5.62 -15.54
C ARG A 41 7.48 6.54 -16.57
N SER A 42 6.18 6.44 -16.78
CA SER A 42 5.46 7.39 -17.64
C SER A 42 5.55 8.80 -17.04
N GLU A 43 5.52 9.80 -17.90
CA GLU A 43 5.56 11.18 -17.47
C GLU A 43 4.40 11.52 -16.53
N LEU A 44 3.21 10.98 -16.81
CA LEU A 44 2.03 11.15 -15.99
C LEU A 44 2.21 10.56 -14.57
N SER A 45 2.84 9.37 -14.47
CA SER A 45 3.12 8.77 -13.15
C SER A 45 4.19 9.53 -12.38
N GLN A 46 5.21 10.06 -13.05
CA GLN A 46 6.31 10.79 -12.38
C GLN A 46 5.94 12.22 -11.98
N LYS A 47 5.22 12.95 -12.83
CA LYS A 47 4.85 14.35 -12.56
C LYS A 47 3.50 14.50 -11.84
N GLY A 48 2.62 13.52 -12.03
CA GLY A 48 1.24 13.56 -11.52
C GLY A 48 0.92 12.51 -10.48
N ASN A 49 1.86 11.61 -10.13
CA ASN A 49 1.62 10.43 -9.29
C ASN A 49 0.43 9.57 -9.79
N ASN A 50 0.02 9.71 -11.05
CA ASN A 50 -1.13 9.04 -11.63
C ASN A 50 -0.68 7.76 -12.34
N HIS A 51 -0.84 6.65 -11.66
CA HIS A 51 -0.38 5.33 -12.11
C HIS A 51 -1.41 4.57 -12.96
N PHE A 52 -2.63 5.07 -13.08
CA PHE A 52 -3.72 4.38 -13.75
C PHE A 52 -4.36 5.18 -14.90
N GLY A 53 -3.78 6.31 -15.25
CA GLY A 53 -4.30 7.14 -16.34
C GLY A 53 -5.69 7.71 -16.06
N ILE A 54 -6.06 7.97 -14.82
CA ILE A 54 -7.37 8.49 -14.48
C ILE A 54 -7.53 9.93 -14.99
N LYS A 55 -8.54 10.12 -15.86
CA LYS A 55 -8.86 11.42 -16.43
C LYS A 55 -9.59 12.31 -15.41
N ALA A 56 -9.21 13.59 -15.37
CA ALA A 56 -9.84 14.57 -14.49
C ALA A 56 -11.23 14.95 -15.01
N THR A 57 -12.25 14.64 -14.22
CA THR A 57 -13.64 15.02 -14.51
C THR A 57 -13.91 16.49 -14.16
N ASN A 58 -15.02 17.03 -14.66
CA ASN A 58 -15.44 18.37 -14.26
C ASN A 58 -15.72 18.47 -12.75
N SER A 59 -16.19 17.39 -12.11
CA SER A 59 -16.38 17.33 -10.66
C SER A 59 -15.05 17.44 -9.93
N TRP A 60 -14.05 16.62 -10.33
CA TRP A 60 -12.70 16.68 -9.80
C TRP A 60 -12.12 18.09 -9.79
N ILE A 61 -12.26 18.81 -10.93
CA ILE A 61 -11.74 20.18 -11.09
C ILE A 61 -12.51 21.18 -10.22
N LYS A 62 -13.84 21.07 -10.15
CA LYS A 62 -14.68 21.94 -9.32
C LYS A 62 -14.40 21.80 -7.83
N GLU A 63 -14.00 20.61 -7.41
CA GLU A 63 -13.62 20.30 -6.02
C GLU A 63 -12.18 20.71 -5.68
N GLY A 64 -11.48 21.36 -6.61
CA GLY A 64 -10.11 21.86 -6.40
C GLY A 64 -9.02 20.84 -6.75
N GLY A 65 -9.38 19.72 -7.36
CA GLY A 65 -8.43 18.70 -7.79
C GLY A 65 -7.48 19.22 -8.88
N GLN A 66 -6.18 18.94 -8.72
CA GLN A 66 -5.15 19.31 -9.69
C GLN A 66 -5.16 18.36 -10.89
N TYR A 67 -4.68 18.82 -12.04
CA TYR A 67 -4.56 18.02 -13.24
C TYR A 67 -3.34 18.40 -14.08
N LEU A 68 -2.92 17.47 -14.91
CA LEU A 68 -1.95 17.65 -16.00
C LEU A 68 -2.67 17.50 -17.33
N VAL A 69 -2.14 18.16 -18.37
CA VAL A 69 -2.71 18.12 -19.72
C VAL A 69 -1.77 17.32 -20.63
N TYR A 70 -2.30 16.30 -21.28
CA TYR A 70 -1.58 15.48 -22.26
C TYR A 70 -2.47 15.20 -23.48
N THR A 71 -1.84 14.93 -24.62
CA THR A 71 -2.51 14.34 -25.77
C THR A 71 -2.50 12.82 -25.63
N ASP A 72 -3.69 12.23 -25.61
CA ASP A 72 -3.90 10.77 -25.57
C ASP A 72 -4.86 10.39 -26.71
N ASP A 73 -6.09 9.95 -26.46
CA ASP A 73 -7.09 9.71 -27.49
C ASP A 73 -7.52 10.99 -28.22
N LYS A 74 -7.44 12.13 -27.51
CA LYS A 74 -7.76 13.47 -27.99
C LYS A 74 -6.68 14.44 -27.55
N PRO A 75 -6.52 15.59 -28.27
CA PRO A 75 -5.66 16.67 -27.80
C PRO A 75 -6.20 17.27 -26.49
N ASP A 76 -5.28 17.76 -25.66
CA ASP A 76 -5.55 18.53 -24.43
C ASP A 76 -6.45 17.80 -23.39
N GLU A 77 -6.29 16.49 -23.27
CA GLU A 77 -6.99 15.72 -22.24
C GLU A 77 -6.39 15.99 -20.86
N LYS A 78 -7.27 16.13 -19.86
CA LYS A 78 -6.89 16.39 -18.48
C LYS A 78 -6.83 15.09 -17.69
N PHE A 79 -5.72 14.86 -17.01
CA PHE A 79 -5.48 13.72 -16.15
C PHE A 79 -5.31 14.18 -14.71
N CYS A 80 -5.89 13.46 -13.76
CA CYS A 80 -5.75 13.76 -12.34
C CYS A 80 -4.28 13.81 -11.94
N LYS A 81 -3.93 14.80 -11.13
CA LYS A 81 -2.64 14.91 -10.47
C LYS A 81 -2.85 14.76 -8.97
N TYR A 82 -2.10 13.86 -8.35
CA TYR A 82 -2.19 13.52 -6.94
C TYR A 82 -0.99 14.05 -6.17
N GLU A 83 -1.15 14.24 -4.87
CA GLU A 83 -0.04 14.63 -3.99
C GLU A 83 0.95 13.49 -3.79
N ASN A 84 0.44 12.25 -3.78
CA ASN A 84 1.24 11.03 -3.64
C ASN A 84 0.62 9.86 -4.41
N VAL A 85 1.40 8.78 -4.57
CA VAL A 85 0.98 7.58 -5.31
C VAL A 85 -0.19 6.86 -4.62
N GLY A 86 -0.26 6.88 -3.28
CA GLY A 86 -1.34 6.24 -2.53
C GLY A 86 -2.72 6.80 -2.91
N GLU A 87 -2.81 8.11 -3.17
CA GLU A 87 -4.06 8.72 -3.64
C GLU A 87 -4.47 8.22 -5.04
N SER A 88 -3.51 7.95 -5.91
CA SER A 88 -3.78 7.36 -7.22
C SER A 88 -4.38 5.95 -7.08
N TYR A 89 -3.83 5.12 -6.19
CA TYR A 89 -4.37 3.79 -5.89
C TYR A 89 -5.78 3.85 -5.29
N GLU A 90 -5.99 4.77 -4.35
CA GLU A 90 -7.29 5.00 -3.75
C GLU A 90 -8.34 5.47 -4.76
N HIS A 91 -7.99 6.45 -5.59
CA HIS A 91 -8.91 6.96 -6.61
C HIS A 91 -9.22 5.91 -7.68
N HIS A 92 -8.23 5.10 -8.08
CA HIS A 92 -8.46 3.97 -8.98
C HIS A 92 -9.48 2.97 -8.41
N SER A 93 -9.34 2.61 -7.13
CA SER A 93 -10.29 1.71 -6.47
C SER A 93 -11.69 2.31 -6.40
N LYS A 94 -11.82 3.58 -6.02
CA LYS A 94 -13.09 4.31 -6.04
C LYS A 94 -13.70 4.39 -7.43
N PHE A 95 -12.90 4.65 -8.44
CA PHE A 95 -13.33 4.66 -9.84
C PHE A 95 -13.98 3.33 -10.24
N LEU A 96 -13.41 2.18 -9.83
CA LEU A 96 -13.99 0.88 -10.11
C LEU A 96 -15.28 0.63 -9.31
N VAL A 97 -15.30 1.02 -8.04
CA VAL A 97 -16.46 0.84 -7.15
C VAL A 97 -17.65 1.69 -7.55
N GLU A 98 -17.43 2.95 -7.87
CA GLU A 98 -18.48 3.93 -8.13
C GLU A 98 -19.06 3.82 -9.55
N ASN A 99 -18.33 3.20 -10.46
CA ASN A 99 -18.73 3.11 -11.84
C ASN A 99 -19.55 1.84 -12.09
N LYS A 100 -20.85 1.98 -12.32
CA LYS A 100 -21.83 0.88 -12.47
C LYS A 100 -21.42 -0.20 -13.48
N ARG A 101 -20.63 0.13 -14.52
CA ARG A 101 -20.17 -0.85 -15.50
C ARG A 101 -19.23 -1.92 -14.93
N TYR A 102 -18.62 -1.66 -13.77
CA TYR A 102 -17.75 -2.61 -13.06
C TYR A 102 -18.45 -3.34 -11.90
N ALA A 103 -19.72 -3.06 -11.64
CA ALA A 103 -20.43 -3.61 -10.47
C ALA A 103 -20.39 -5.15 -10.39
N ASN A 104 -20.44 -5.84 -11.53
CA ASN A 104 -20.39 -7.30 -11.58
C ASN A 104 -19.04 -7.89 -11.15
N LEU A 105 -17.95 -7.11 -11.19
CA LEU A 105 -16.64 -7.57 -10.73
C LEU A 105 -16.63 -7.85 -9.24
N PHE A 106 -17.37 -7.08 -8.46
CA PHE A 106 -17.47 -7.21 -7.01
C PHE A 106 -18.32 -8.40 -6.55
N GLN A 107 -18.88 -9.18 -7.48
CA GLN A 107 -19.50 -10.49 -7.21
C GLN A 107 -18.50 -11.65 -7.34
N LEU A 108 -17.32 -11.39 -7.90
CA LEU A 108 -16.23 -12.36 -8.01
C LEU A 108 -15.48 -12.48 -6.68
N SER A 109 -14.83 -13.64 -6.46
CA SER A 109 -13.90 -13.77 -5.35
C SER A 109 -12.75 -12.75 -5.47
N PRO A 110 -12.30 -12.13 -4.37
CA PRO A 110 -11.18 -11.19 -4.40
C PRO A 110 -9.84 -11.80 -4.85
N ASP A 111 -9.74 -13.12 -4.98
CA ASP A 111 -8.58 -13.83 -5.50
C ASP A 111 -8.80 -14.41 -6.91
N ASP A 112 -9.97 -14.20 -7.51
CA ASP A 112 -10.25 -14.58 -8.91
C ASP A 112 -9.73 -13.53 -9.89
N TYR A 113 -8.41 -13.37 -9.96
CA TYR A 113 -7.81 -12.38 -10.85
C TYR A 113 -8.17 -12.60 -12.32
N LYS A 114 -8.39 -13.85 -12.78
CA LYS A 114 -8.76 -14.15 -14.17
C LYS A 114 -10.18 -13.66 -14.49
N GLY A 115 -11.11 -13.86 -13.57
CA GLY A 115 -12.45 -13.30 -13.67
C GLY A 115 -12.43 -11.77 -13.70
N TRP A 116 -11.62 -11.17 -12.84
CA TRP A 116 -11.45 -9.72 -12.76
C TRP A 116 -10.87 -9.13 -14.04
N THR A 117 -9.76 -9.65 -14.57
CA THR A 117 -9.14 -9.13 -15.80
C THR A 117 -10.06 -9.25 -17.01
N LYS A 118 -10.77 -10.40 -17.14
CA LYS A 118 -11.78 -10.62 -18.19
C LYS A 118 -12.94 -9.64 -18.07
N GLY A 119 -13.41 -9.41 -16.83
CA GLY A 119 -14.49 -8.48 -16.55
C GLY A 119 -14.12 -7.03 -16.83
N LEU A 120 -12.90 -6.60 -16.46
CA LEU A 120 -12.37 -5.27 -16.80
C LEU A 120 -12.33 -5.05 -18.31
N GLN A 121 -11.82 -6.02 -19.08
CA GLN A 121 -11.82 -5.97 -20.54
C GLN A 121 -13.23 -5.88 -21.09
N SER A 122 -14.16 -6.73 -20.64
CA SER A 122 -15.55 -6.74 -21.08
C SER A 122 -16.30 -5.46 -20.76
N ALA A 123 -15.98 -4.82 -19.62
CA ALA A 123 -16.52 -3.54 -19.23
C ALA A 123 -15.87 -2.34 -19.95
N GLY A 124 -14.89 -2.58 -20.83
CA GLY A 124 -14.22 -1.54 -21.61
C GLY A 124 -13.31 -0.65 -20.79
N TYR A 125 -12.55 -1.22 -19.85
CA TYR A 125 -11.52 -0.47 -19.11
C TYR A 125 -10.45 0.06 -20.06
N ALA A 126 -10.03 -0.75 -21.01
CA ALA A 126 -9.13 -0.39 -22.10
C ALA A 126 -9.71 -0.81 -23.46
N SER A 127 -9.29 -0.14 -24.53
CA SER A 127 -9.74 -0.43 -25.90
C SER A 127 -9.11 -1.72 -26.48
N SER A 128 -7.99 -2.17 -25.92
CA SER A 128 -7.26 -3.34 -26.39
C SER A 128 -8.03 -4.65 -26.14
N LYS A 129 -8.24 -5.43 -27.18
CA LYS A 129 -8.82 -6.78 -27.09
C LYS A 129 -7.91 -7.80 -26.38
N ALA A 130 -6.64 -7.47 -26.19
CA ALA A 130 -5.65 -8.29 -25.50
C ALA A 130 -5.46 -7.85 -24.02
N TYR A 131 -6.28 -6.92 -23.52
CA TYR A 131 -6.05 -6.33 -22.18
C TYR A 131 -6.01 -7.38 -21.07
N ALA A 132 -7.01 -8.27 -21.01
CA ALA A 132 -7.05 -9.33 -20.01
C ALA A 132 -5.84 -10.27 -20.09
N SER A 133 -5.45 -10.69 -21.30
CA SER A 133 -4.28 -11.56 -21.48
C SER A 133 -2.97 -10.86 -21.11
N THR A 134 -2.85 -9.56 -21.39
CA THR A 134 -1.68 -8.75 -20.99
C THR A 134 -1.57 -8.70 -19.47
N LEU A 135 -2.66 -8.38 -18.76
CA LEU A 135 -2.67 -8.36 -17.31
C LEU A 135 -2.38 -9.74 -16.71
N ASN A 136 -2.99 -10.82 -17.24
CA ASN A 136 -2.74 -12.18 -16.77
C ASN A 136 -1.26 -12.57 -16.94
N ASN A 137 -0.64 -12.23 -18.06
CA ASN A 137 0.79 -12.48 -18.28
C ASN A 137 1.67 -11.73 -17.27
N ILE A 138 1.33 -10.49 -16.96
CA ILE A 138 2.05 -9.71 -15.93
C ILE A 138 1.88 -10.37 -14.55
N ILE A 139 0.67 -10.77 -14.20
CA ILE A 139 0.36 -11.42 -12.91
C ILE A 139 1.13 -12.73 -12.78
N GLU A 140 1.04 -13.60 -13.76
CA GLU A 140 1.60 -14.94 -13.73
C GLU A 140 3.15 -14.92 -13.79
N SER A 141 3.74 -14.13 -14.70
CA SER A 141 5.19 -14.05 -14.84
C SER A 141 5.91 -13.38 -13.67
N ASN A 142 5.20 -12.60 -12.86
CA ASN A 142 5.75 -11.94 -11.67
C ASN A 142 5.21 -12.53 -10.35
N ASN A 143 4.42 -13.62 -10.41
CA ASN A 143 3.81 -14.29 -9.26
C ASN A 143 3.05 -13.31 -8.35
N LEU A 144 2.23 -12.40 -8.96
CA LEU A 144 1.55 -11.35 -8.20
C LEU A 144 0.38 -11.87 -7.38
N GLN A 145 -0.23 -13.01 -7.75
CA GLN A 145 -1.31 -13.66 -7.01
C GLN A 145 -0.93 -14.02 -5.57
N LYS A 146 0.36 -14.08 -5.25
CA LYS A 146 0.82 -14.26 -3.87
C LYS A 146 0.35 -13.15 -2.94
N TYR A 147 0.18 -11.93 -3.45
CA TYR A 147 -0.30 -10.79 -2.66
C TYR A 147 -1.80 -10.93 -2.35
N ASP A 148 -2.57 -11.46 -3.30
CA ASP A 148 -3.99 -11.79 -3.05
C ASP A 148 -4.09 -12.84 -1.94
N GLN A 149 -3.28 -13.91 -2.01
CA GLN A 149 -3.27 -14.96 -0.99
C GLN A 149 -2.84 -14.44 0.39
N MET A 150 -1.87 -13.53 0.45
CA MET A 150 -1.46 -12.90 1.71
C MET A 150 -2.62 -12.14 2.36
N VAL A 151 -3.35 -11.31 1.58
CA VAL A 151 -4.51 -10.56 2.09
C VAL A 151 -5.66 -11.50 2.44
N MET A 152 -5.95 -12.53 1.62
CA MET A 152 -6.98 -13.53 1.92
C MET A 152 -6.70 -14.25 3.24
N GLN A 153 -5.45 -14.64 3.48
CA GLN A 153 -5.04 -15.28 4.73
C GLN A 153 -5.17 -14.33 5.92
N GLU A 154 -4.75 -13.08 5.77
CA GLU A 154 -4.90 -12.05 6.79
C GLU A 154 -6.37 -11.84 7.17
N MET A 155 -7.25 -11.67 6.16
CA MET A 155 -8.68 -11.48 6.38
C MET A 155 -9.32 -12.70 7.07
N LYS A 156 -8.89 -13.92 6.72
CA LYS A 156 -9.34 -15.16 7.35
C LYS A 156 -8.93 -15.23 8.83
N VAL A 157 -7.68 -14.87 9.14
CA VAL A 157 -7.16 -14.91 10.51
C VAL A 157 -7.79 -13.83 11.39
N THR A 158 -8.01 -12.63 10.84
CA THR A 158 -8.58 -11.49 11.59
C THR A 158 -10.10 -11.51 11.65
N GLY A 159 -10.76 -12.35 10.85
CA GLY A 159 -12.23 -12.37 10.73
C GLY A 159 -12.83 -11.14 10.05
N LYS A 160 -12.00 -10.26 9.50
CA LYS A 160 -12.46 -9.06 8.77
C LYS A 160 -13.08 -9.45 7.43
N LYS A 161 -13.98 -8.61 6.92
CA LYS A 161 -14.62 -8.78 5.62
C LYS A 161 -14.14 -7.70 4.64
N PHE A 162 -14.01 -8.08 3.36
CA PHE A 162 -13.71 -7.13 2.30
C PHE A 162 -14.85 -6.12 2.12
N GLY A 163 -14.49 -4.86 1.86
CA GLY A 163 -15.47 -3.83 1.48
C GLY A 163 -16.36 -3.29 2.61
N VAL A 164 -16.17 -3.69 3.86
CA VAL A 164 -17.02 -3.25 4.99
C VAL A 164 -16.86 -1.74 5.30
N GLU A 165 -15.76 -1.13 4.90
CA GLU A 165 -15.54 0.31 5.15
C GLU A 165 -16.41 1.26 4.30
N GLN A 166 -17.14 0.77 3.29
CA GLN A 166 -17.99 1.63 2.46
C GLN A 166 -19.32 2.03 3.12
N SER A 167 -19.89 1.16 3.94
CA SER A 167 -21.18 1.43 4.60
C SER A 167 -21.07 2.25 5.89
N GLU A 168 -19.87 2.34 6.45
CA GLU A 168 -19.62 2.96 7.75
C GLU A 168 -19.10 4.40 7.67
N ARG A 169 -18.69 4.90 6.51
CA ARG A 169 -18.21 6.29 6.33
C ARG A 169 -19.30 7.36 6.34
N THR A 170 -20.57 7.00 6.32
CA THR A 170 -21.69 7.93 6.46
C THR A 170 -22.17 8.14 7.90
N SER A 171 -21.65 7.40 8.85
CA SER A 171 -21.92 7.57 10.28
C SER A 171 -20.61 7.69 11.04
N ASN A 172 -20.31 8.88 11.57
CA ASN A 172 -19.28 9.20 12.58
C ASN A 172 -18.45 8.00 13.09
N ILE A 173 -17.43 7.56 12.32
CA ILE A 173 -16.57 6.50 12.79
C ILE A 173 -15.34 7.14 13.44
N LYS A 174 -15.31 7.05 14.76
CA LYS A 174 -14.06 6.84 15.47
C LYS A 174 -13.50 5.51 14.95
N SER A 175 -12.42 5.54 14.18
CA SER A 175 -11.72 4.31 13.78
C SER A 175 -11.27 3.60 15.04
N GLU A 176 -11.79 2.40 15.31
CA GLU A 176 -11.36 1.58 16.45
C GLU A 176 -10.04 0.85 16.19
N SER A 177 -9.37 1.05 15.07
CA SER A 177 -7.99 0.60 14.93
C SER A 177 -7.08 1.70 15.44
N ASN A 178 -6.67 1.58 16.69
CA ASN A 178 -5.75 2.49 17.36
C ASN A 178 -4.30 2.36 16.86
N TYR A 179 -4.08 1.71 15.72
CA TYR A 179 -2.75 1.48 15.17
C TYR A 179 -2.37 2.58 14.18
N SER A 180 -1.29 3.27 14.47
CA SER A 180 -0.65 4.19 13.53
C SER A 180 0.57 3.54 12.88
N PHE A 181 0.82 3.87 11.63
CA PHE A 181 2.07 3.51 10.98
C PHE A 181 3.22 4.28 11.66
N PRO A 182 4.40 3.66 11.89
CA PRO A 182 5.46 4.25 12.72
C PRO A 182 6.13 5.50 12.14
N VAL A 183 5.72 5.93 10.95
CA VAL A 183 6.14 7.19 10.31
C VAL A 183 4.95 7.81 9.59
N LYS A 184 4.93 9.13 9.46
CA LYS A 184 3.91 9.79 8.64
C LYS A 184 3.96 9.23 7.21
N ARG A 185 2.80 9.03 6.57
CA ARG A 185 2.73 8.49 5.20
C ARG A 185 3.54 9.31 4.19
N SER A 186 3.59 10.63 4.34
CA SER A 186 4.40 11.54 3.52
C SER A 186 5.90 11.29 3.65
N GLU A 187 6.34 10.68 4.74
CA GLU A 187 7.74 10.42 5.07
C GLU A 187 8.18 8.99 4.72
N PHE A 188 7.23 8.09 4.55
CA PHE A 188 7.50 6.72 4.12
C PHE A 188 7.96 6.70 2.67
N MET A 189 9.10 6.07 2.42
CA MET A 189 9.64 5.89 1.07
C MET A 189 9.40 4.47 0.58
N LEU A 190 9.94 3.47 1.27
CA LEU A 190 9.77 2.06 0.88
C LEU A 190 10.15 1.11 2.03
N VAL A 191 9.71 -0.13 1.93
CA VAL A 191 10.23 -1.24 2.75
C VAL A 191 11.49 -1.77 2.05
N THR A 192 12.64 -1.59 2.69
CA THR A 192 13.92 -2.04 2.15
C THR A 192 14.17 -3.52 2.42
N SER A 193 13.58 -4.05 3.50
CA SER A 193 13.63 -5.47 3.82
C SER A 193 12.39 -5.93 4.61
N PRO A 194 11.62 -6.89 4.09
CA PRO A 194 10.45 -7.42 4.79
C PRO A 194 10.85 -8.40 5.91
N PHE A 195 9.90 -8.65 6.80
CA PHE A 195 9.98 -9.72 7.79
C PHE A 195 10.06 -11.11 7.10
N GLY A 196 10.83 -12.02 7.66
CA GLY A 196 10.91 -13.41 7.24
C GLY A 196 12.27 -13.86 6.72
N ASN A 197 12.27 -14.96 6.00
CA ASN A 197 13.52 -15.55 5.46
C ASN A 197 14.09 -14.67 4.35
N ARG A 198 15.36 -14.30 4.50
CA ARG A 198 16.11 -13.56 3.47
C ARG A 198 17.55 -14.06 3.38
N ARG A 199 18.23 -13.74 2.29
CA ARG A 199 19.69 -13.86 2.25
C ARG A 199 20.31 -12.80 3.16
N ASP A 200 21.38 -13.18 3.85
CA ASP A 200 22.13 -12.27 4.69
C ASP A 200 22.69 -11.12 3.83
N PRO A 201 22.43 -9.84 4.14
CA PRO A 201 22.92 -8.72 3.32
C PRO A 201 24.46 -8.61 3.34
N LEU A 202 25.13 -9.14 4.37
CA LEU A 202 26.58 -9.13 4.50
C LEU A 202 27.23 -10.40 3.95
N ASP A 203 26.51 -11.52 3.91
CA ASP A 203 26.96 -12.81 3.38
C ASP A 203 25.83 -13.46 2.55
N GLN A 204 25.84 -13.23 1.26
CA GLN A 204 24.83 -13.73 0.32
C GLN A 204 24.73 -15.26 0.25
N SER A 205 25.74 -16.00 0.76
CA SER A 205 25.70 -17.46 0.85
C SER A 205 24.84 -17.96 2.02
N ARG A 206 24.57 -17.11 3.03
CA ARG A 206 23.77 -17.44 4.22
C ARG A 206 22.31 -17.03 4.08
N GLN A 207 21.44 -17.88 4.59
CA GLN A 207 20.05 -17.52 4.85
C GLN A 207 19.89 -17.12 6.32
N GLN A 208 19.09 -16.09 6.58
CA GLN A 208 18.73 -15.67 7.92
C GLN A 208 17.26 -15.28 7.99
N VAL A 209 16.70 -15.36 9.19
CA VAL A 209 15.35 -14.85 9.45
C VAL A 209 15.45 -13.39 9.88
N HIS A 210 14.87 -12.50 9.08
CA HIS A 210 14.70 -11.11 9.47
C HIS A 210 13.51 -10.99 10.41
N LYS A 211 13.75 -10.58 11.65
CA LYS A 211 12.74 -10.50 12.72
C LYS A 211 12.00 -9.17 12.77
N GLY A 212 12.22 -8.30 11.82
CA GLY A 212 11.64 -6.96 11.72
C GLY A 212 11.28 -6.59 10.29
N ILE A 213 10.95 -5.34 10.12
CA ILE A 213 10.73 -4.70 8.82
C ILE A 213 11.68 -3.50 8.75
N ASP A 214 12.52 -3.45 7.72
CA ASP A 214 13.37 -2.28 7.48
C ASP A 214 12.62 -1.30 6.58
N ILE A 215 12.47 -0.06 7.06
CA ILE A 215 11.72 0.99 6.38
C ILE A 215 12.67 2.15 6.08
N GLN A 216 12.70 2.59 4.83
CA GLN A 216 13.36 3.83 4.46
C GLN A 216 12.36 4.98 4.56
N THR A 217 12.80 6.06 5.23
CA THR A 217 12.02 7.28 5.46
C THR A 217 12.79 8.50 4.99
N LYS A 218 12.16 9.65 4.98
CA LYS A 218 12.82 10.95 4.71
C LYS A 218 13.50 11.56 5.93
N HIS A 219 13.80 10.74 6.95
CA HIS A 219 14.51 11.13 8.19
C HIS A 219 13.71 12.01 9.14
N GLU A 220 12.38 11.87 9.16
CA GLU A 220 11.54 12.54 10.15
C GLU A 220 11.26 11.65 11.38
N ALA A 221 10.45 12.17 12.30
CA ALA A 221 10.17 11.53 13.57
C ALA A 221 9.49 10.16 13.39
N VAL A 222 9.99 9.18 14.11
CA VAL A 222 9.32 7.89 14.30
C VAL A 222 8.22 8.06 15.32
N LEU A 223 7.01 7.62 15.00
CA LEU A 223 5.80 7.74 15.80
C LEU A 223 5.51 6.42 16.52
N ALA A 224 4.85 6.52 17.67
CA ALA A 224 4.29 5.34 18.31
C ALA A 224 3.18 4.71 17.46
N THR A 225 3.05 3.38 17.50
CA THR A 225 2.04 2.67 16.72
C THR A 225 0.65 2.69 17.34
N GLU A 226 0.56 2.97 18.65
CA GLU A 226 -0.70 3.16 19.38
C GLU A 226 -0.55 4.21 20.49
N ASP A 227 -1.68 4.76 20.92
CA ASP A 227 -1.76 5.58 22.13
C ASP A 227 -1.49 4.75 23.39
N ASN A 228 -0.99 5.43 24.42
CA ASN A 228 -0.71 4.86 25.74
C ASN A 228 0.38 3.76 25.77
N GLY A 229 1.24 3.70 24.74
CA GLY A 229 2.42 2.85 24.79
C GLY A 229 3.38 3.29 25.88
N LYS A 230 3.90 2.34 26.67
CA LYS A 230 4.89 2.62 27.72
C LYS A 230 6.29 2.30 27.21
N VAL A 231 7.18 3.26 27.25
CA VAL A 231 8.61 3.05 26.95
C VAL A 231 9.20 2.16 28.04
N ILE A 232 9.61 0.95 27.67
CA ILE A 232 10.21 -0.03 28.59
C ILE A 232 11.74 -0.11 28.45
N LYS A 233 12.28 0.40 27.35
CA LYS A 233 13.72 0.48 27.12
C LYS A 233 14.06 1.63 26.17
N ALA A 234 15.07 2.41 26.53
CA ALA A 234 15.66 3.44 25.66
C ALA A 234 17.19 3.25 25.64
N ASN A 235 17.74 2.84 24.50
CA ASN A 235 19.16 2.57 24.33
C ASN A 235 19.81 3.63 23.44
N SER A 236 20.65 4.48 24.02
CA SER A 236 21.36 5.53 23.30
C SER A 236 22.71 5.09 22.73
N ASN A 237 23.10 3.82 22.88
CA ASN A 237 24.37 3.31 22.36
C ASN A 237 24.26 3.02 20.86
N ALA A 238 24.91 3.86 20.05
CA ALA A 238 24.94 3.70 18.60
C ALA A 238 25.70 2.44 18.11
N ASN A 239 26.57 1.87 18.97
CA ASN A 239 27.39 0.71 18.63
C ASN A 239 26.75 -0.63 19.02
N SER A 240 25.51 -0.64 19.50
CA SER A 240 24.76 -1.88 19.72
C SER A 240 24.23 -2.43 18.39
N ASP A 241 23.91 -3.74 18.33
CA ASP A 241 23.42 -4.42 17.11
C ASP A 241 22.19 -3.73 16.47
N GLY A 242 21.35 -3.09 17.28
CA GLY A 242 20.20 -2.32 16.80
C GLY A 242 20.46 -0.79 16.76
N GLY A 243 21.68 -0.34 16.97
CA GLY A 243 22.00 1.08 17.11
C GLY A 243 21.24 1.74 18.27
N LYS A 244 20.99 3.03 18.17
CA LYS A 244 20.07 3.70 19.09
C LYS A 244 18.66 3.16 18.87
N SER A 245 17.98 2.77 19.96
CA SER A 245 16.69 2.09 19.86
C SER A 245 15.76 2.38 21.03
N VAL A 246 14.46 2.30 20.79
CA VAL A 246 13.40 2.44 21.78
C VAL A 246 12.48 1.24 21.68
N THR A 247 12.19 0.61 22.82
CA THR A 247 11.17 -0.44 22.92
C THR A 247 9.96 0.09 23.68
N VAL A 248 8.79 -0.03 23.07
CA VAL A 248 7.51 0.40 23.63
C VAL A 248 6.62 -0.82 23.82
N GLU A 249 6.05 -0.97 25.00
CA GLU A 249 5.05 -1.98 25.32
C GLU A 249 3.64 -1.39 25.18
N TYR A 250 2.78 -2.08 24.49
CA TYR A 250 1.38 -1.74 24.29
C TYR A 250 0.47 -2.80 24.89
N SER A 251 -0.72 -2.39 25.34
CA SER A 251 -1.74 -3.30 25.90
C SER A 251 -2.95 -3.31 24.98
N ARG A 252 -3.39 -4.51 24.57
CA ARG A 252 -4.61 -4.68 23.77
C ARG A 252 -5.86 -4.69 24.66
N ASN A 253 -7.01 -4.50 24.03
CA ASN A 253 -8.32 -4.52 24.71
C ASN A 253 -8.63 -5.87 25.40
N ASP A 254 -8.05 -6.97 24.92
CA ASP A 254 -8.18 -8.30 25.54
C ASP A 254 -7.23 -8.55 26.72
N GLY A 255 -6.46 -7.52 27.12
CA GLY A 255 -5.47 -7.59 28.20
C GLY A 255 -4.13 -8.18 27.80
N SER A 256 -3.97 -8.67 26.57
CA SER A 256 -2.67 -9.12 26.07
C SER A 256 -1.75 -7.94 25.80
N LYS A 257 -0.42 -8.19 25.84
CA LYS A 257 0.58 -7.18 25.58
C LYS A 257 1.45 -7.56 24.40
N TYR A 258 1.95 -6.56 23.70
CA TYR A 258 2.97 -6.72 22.69
C TYR A 258 4.00 -5.59 22.77
N GLN A 259 5.14 -5.80 22.13
CA GLN A 259 6.23 -4.82 22.14
C GLN A 259 6.65 -4.51 20.71
N CYS A 260 6.88 -3.21 20.46
CA CYS A 260 7.53 -2.73 19.24
C CYS A 260 8.89 -2.16 19.60
N THR A 261 9.94 -2.57 18.89
CA THR A 261 11.28 -2.00 19.00
C THR A 261 11.61 -1.23 17.75
N TYR A 262 11.85 0.05 17.91
CA TYR A 262 12.29 0.98 16.86
C TYR A 262 13.81 1.05 16.93
N MET A 263 14.50 0.71 15.86
CA MET A 263 15.95 0.55 15.81
C MET A 263 16.58 1.52 14.82
N HIS A 264 17.90 1.68 14.91
CA HIS A 264 18.69 2.55 14.03
C HIS A 264 18.22 4.01 14.01
N LEU A 265 17.77 4.50 15.17
CA LEU A 265 17.34 5.88 15.35
C LEU A 265 18.56 6.84 15.33
N ASP A 266 18.39 8.02 14.76
CA ASP A 266 19.41 9.07 14.82
C ASP A 266 19.47 9.70 16.22
N SER A 267 18.30 9.95 16.81
CA SER A 267 18.18 10.50 18.16
C SER A 267 17.00 9.90 18.91
N ILE A 268 17.03 9.96 20.24
CA ILE A 268 15.96 9.49 21.12
C ILE A 268 15.51 10.67 21.97
N THR A 269 14.22 10.97 21.92
CA THR A 269 13.59 12.09 22.66
C THR A 269 12.77 11.63 23.86
N VAL A 270 12.66 10.31 24.08
CA VAL A 270 11.90 9.69 25.17
C VAL A 270 12.84 8.92 26.10
N LYS A 271 12.39 8.65 27.33
CA LYS A 271 13.10 7.84 28.33
C LYS A 271 12.22 6.71 28.85
N GLU A 272 12.85 5.75 29.52
CA GLU A 272 12.12 4.64 30.17
C GLU A 272 11.07 5.18 31.14
N GLY A 273 9.88 4.63 31.09
CA GLY A 273 8.72 5.03 31.87
C GLY A 273 7.81 6.05 31.19
N ASP A 274 8.26 6.73 30.13
CA ASP A 274 7.42 7.67 29.40
C ASP A 274 6.25 6.96 28.71
N VAL A 275 5.12 7.68 28.62
CA VAL A 275 3.94 7.24 27.86
C VAL A 275 3.93 7.99 26.54
N VAL A 276 3.82 7.24 25.44
CA VAL A 276 3.83 7.78 24.08
C VAL A 276 2.42 7.76 23.47
N LYS A 277 2.20 8.64 22.49
CA LYS A 277 0.97 8.75 21.70
C LYS A 277 1.29 8.50 20.23
N ALA A 278 0.32 7.90 19.52
CA ALA A 278 0.36 7.69 18.07
C ALA A 278 0.22 8.99 17.27
#